data_e46aa5c2358b310b1e1b28e2611940cb
#
_entry.id   e46aa5c2358b310b1e1b28e2611940cb
#
_cell.length_a   1.000
_cell.length_b   1.000
_cell.length_c   1.000
_cell.angle_alpha   90.00
_cell.angle_beta   90.00
_cell.angle_gamma   90.00
#
_symmetry.space_group_name_H-M   'P 1'
#
loop_
_entity.id
_entity.type
_entity.pdbx_description
1 polymer ?
#
loop_
_entity_poly.entity_id
_entity_poly.type
_entity_poly.pdbx_seq_one_letter_code
_entity_poly.pdbx_strand_id
1 'polypeptide(L)'
;MLNGVPNTAFTEALAFVFQKRDLELLGIKDENPEKEKMDILDKIWSMYEICGVSMLDISVWKWMYAHPNATAGELQEAVIRLSKEIWNKYYAPVFGVKDETVLAIYSHMIGYPLYLSAYAFGQIIEFQLENYLNGKDFANEVSRIFKQGRLTPNVWIKQATGNDLTVDPMLEALRKVLKD
;
A
#
# COMPACT_ATOMS: atom_id res chain seq x y z
N MET A 1 6.07 -16.08 23.23
CA MET A 1 5.39 -16.08 21.91
C MET A 1 5.52 -14.68 21.34
N LEU A 2 6.15 -14.51 20.18
CA LEU A 2 6.19 -13.21 19.53
C LEU A 2 4.78 -12.90 19.00
N ASN A 3 4.15 -11.88 19.54
CA ASN A 3 2.88 -11.39 19.03
C ASN A 3 3.15 -10.69 17.71
N GLY A 4 2.78 -11.33 16.60
CA GLY A 4 2.97 -10.79 15.27
C GLY A 4 1.68 -10.15 14.73
N VAL A 5 1.82 -9.44 13.63
CA VAL A 5 0.68 -8.94 12.85
C VAL A 5 0.16 -10.00 11.88
N PRO A 6 -1.04 -9.86 11.30
CA PRO A 6 -1.65 -10.87 10.43
C PRO A 6 -0.80 -11.28 9.24
N ASN A 7 -0.26 -10.31 8.51
CA ASN A 7 0.56 -10.52 7.33
C ASN A 7 1.41 -9.28 7.04
N THR A 8 2.18 -9.31 5.96
CA THR A 8 3.11 -8.26 5.57
C THR A 8 2.46 -6.89 5.35
N ALA A 9 1.22 -6.81 4.83
CA ALA A 9 0.54 -5.54 4.66
C ALA A 9 0.33 -4.79 5.99
N PHE A 10 0.09 -5.51 7.08
CA PHE A 10 -0.02 -4.92 8.42
C PHE A 10 1.34 -4.52 8.99
N THR A 11 2.42 -5.23 8.63
CA THR A 11 3.79 -4.81 8.97
C THR A 11 4.13 -3.50 8.27
N GLU A 12 3.85 -3.39 6.97
CA GLU A 12 4.05 -2.17 6.19
C GLU A 12 3.22 -1.00 6.75
N ALA A 13 1.95 -1.25 7.06
CA ALA A 13 1.08 -0.23 7.66
C ALA A 13 1.65 0.36 8.95
N LEU A 14 2.15 -0.50 9.83
CA LEU A 14 2.75 -0.07 11.09
C LEU A 14 4.08 0.68 10.84
N ALA A 15 4.89 0.24 9.88
CA ALA A 15 6.09 0.96 9.48
C ALA A 15 5.74 2.38 8.99
N PHE A 16 4.72 2.53 8.16
CA PHE A 16 4.26 3.83 7.67
C PHE A 16 3.70 4.73 8.79
N VAL A 17 2.97 4.17 9.76
CA VAL A 17 2.48 4.90 10.94
C VAL A 17 3.65 5.48 11.76
N PHE A 18 4.74 4.72 11.93
CA PHE A 18 5.94 5.21 12.62
C PHE A 18 6.75 6.18 11.77
N GLN A 19 6.90 5.92 10.47
CA GLN A 19 7.59 6.81 9.54
C GLN A 19 6.98 8.21 9.51
N LYS A 20 5.66 8.30 9.55
CA LYS A 20 4.95 9.60 9.63
C LYS A 20 5.32 10.41 10.89
N ARG A 21 5.72 9.73 11.96
CA ARG A 21 6.03 10.32 13.27
C ARG A 21 7.53 10.36 13.58
N ASP A 22 8.38 10.13 12.61
CA ASP A 22 9.83 10.08 12.84
C ASP A 22 10.35 11.36 13.47
N LEU A 23 9.98 12.54 12.94
CA LEU A 23 10.37 13.84 13.47
C LEU A 23 9.79 14.10 14.87
N GLU A 24 8.51 13.75 15.08
CA GLU A 24 7.85 13.88 16.38
C GLU A 24 8.54 13.02 17.44
N LEU A 25 8.88 11.77 17.09
CA LEU A 25 9.60 10.83 17.97
C LEU A 25 11.01 11.30 18.30
N LEU A 26 11.64 12.07 17.41
CA LEU A 26 12.92 12.73 17.64
C LEU A 26 12.80 14.08 18.38
N GLY A 27 11.59 14.50 18.74
CA GLY A 27 11.34 15.77 19.39
C GLY A 27 11.46 16.99 18.47
N ILE A 28 11.47 16.78 17.16
CA ILE A 28 11.54 17.84 16.14
C ILE A 28 10.12 18.20 15.73
N LYS A 29 9.74 19.46 15.95
CA LYS A 29 8.47 19.98 15.44
C LYS A 29 8.65 20.48 14.02
N ASP A 30 7.82 19.99 13.12
CA ASP A 30 7.67 20.55 11.80
C ASP A 30 6.40 21.42 11.79
N GLU A 31 6.58 22.73 11.63
CA GLU A 31 5.48 23.72 11.66
C GLU A 31 5.03 24.12 10.24
N ASN A 32 5.49 23.41 9.19
CA ASN A 32 5.09 23.74 7.82
C ASN A 32 3.66 23.23 7.53
N PRO A 33 2.65 24.10 7.39
CA PRO A 33 1.27 23.69 7.12
C PRO A 33 1.09 22.98 5.77
N GLU A 34 1.95 23.27 4.80
CA GLU A 34 1.90 22.62 3.46
C GLU A 34 2.46 21.19 3.49
N LYS A 35 3.24 20.84 4.52
CA LYS A 35 3.83 19.51 4.61
C LYS A 35 2.79 18.41 4.70
N GLU A 36 1.80 18.54 5.58
CA GLU A 36 0.74 17.53 5.70
C GLU A 36 0.01 17.29 4.38
N LYS A 37 -0.26 18.37 3.64
CA LYS A 37 -0.85 18.29 2.31
C LYS A 37 0.04 17.53 1.32
N MET A 38 1.32 17.89 1.27
CA MET A 38 2.29 17.23 0.39
C MET A 38 2.49 15.76 0.76
N ASP A 39 2.58 15.43 2.04
CA ASP A 39 2.72 14.06 2.53
C ASP A 39 1.53 13.18 2.12
N ILE A 40 0.31 13.71 2.21
CA ILE A 40 -0.91 12.99 1.78
C ILE A 40 -0.88 12.78 0.26
N LEU A 41 -0.55 13.79 -0.52
CA LEU A 41 -0.48 13.69 -1.98
C LEU A 41 0.60 12.70 -2.42
N ASP A 42 1.77 12.74 -1.80
CA ASP A 42 2.88 11.82 -2.07
C ASP A 42 2.50 10.35 -1.77
N LYS A 43 1.85 10.11 -0.64
CA LYS A 43 1.35 8.77 -0.29
C LYS A 43 0.30 8.26 -1.28
N ILE A 44 -0.64 9.10 -1.68
CA ILE A 44 -1.65 8.72 -2.69
C ILE A 44 -0.98 8.43 -4.03
N TRP A 45 0.02 9.23 -4.42
CA TRP A 45 0.80 9.02 -5.64
C TRP A 45 1.57 7.70 -5.58
N SER A 46 2.31 7.45 -4.50
CA SER A 46 3.05 6.21 -4.28
C SER A 46 2.16 4.98 -4.29
N MET A 47 0.96 5.09 -3.69
CA MET A 47 -0.03 4.02 -3.75
C MET A 47 -0.54 3.78 -5.17
N TYR A 48 -0.83 4.84 -5.92
CA TYR A 48 -1.24 4.74 -7.32
C TYR A 48 -0.20 4.04 -8.17
N GLU A 49 1.07 4.40 -8.02
CA GLU A 49 2.21 3.76 -8.69
C GLU A 49 2.29 2.27 -8.34
N ILE A 50 2.35 1.92 -7.05
CA ILE A 50 2.57 0.54 -6.62
C ILE A 50 1.37 -0.38 -6.92
N CYS A 51 0.15 0.16 -7.01
CA CYS A 51 -1.03 -0.61 -7.40
C CYS A 51 -0.90 -1.22 -8.80
N GLY A 52 -0.38 -0.48 -9.78
CA GLY A 52 -0.20 -0.99 -11.13
C GLY A 52 0.81 -2.13 -11.19
N VAL A 53 1.92 -1.98 -10.48
CA VAL A 53 2.95 -3.03 -10.38
C VAL A 53 2.41 -4.25 -9.64
N SER A 54 1.63 -4.06 -8.57
CA SER A 54 0.96 -5.14 -7.83
C SER A 54 -0.02 -5.91 -8.70
N MET A 55 -0.79 -5.20 -9.52
CA MET A 55 -1.72 -5.82 -10.48
C MET A 55 -0.99 -6.64 -11.54
N LEU A 56 0.15 -6.14 -12.01
CA LEU A 56 0.99 -6.87 -12.95
C LEU A 56 1.53 -8.15 -12.31
N ASP A 57 2.10 -8.06 -11.11
CA ASP A 57 2.64 -9.20 -10.36
C ASP A 57 1.56 -10.31 -10.20
N ILE A 58 0.39 -9.96 -9.68
CA ILE A 58 -0.73 -10.90 -9.54
C ILE A 58 -1.16 -11.50 -10.89
N SER A 59 -1.19 -10.69 -11.96
CA SER A 59 -1.61 -11.13 -13.29
C SER A 59 -0.61 -12.07 -13.92
N VAL A 60 0.69 -11.82 -13.73
CA VAL A 60 1.77 -12.70 -14.17
C VAL A 60 1.69 -14.07 -13.48
N TRP A 61 1.48 -14.08 -12.15
CA TRP A 61 1.31 -15.32 -11.41
C TRP A 61 0.08 -16.12 -11.85
N LYS A 62 -1.06 -15.45 -12.05
CA LYS A 62 -2.26 -16.10 -12.61
C LYS A 62 -2.00 -16.72 -13.98
N TRP A 63 -1.27 -15.98 -14.84
CA TRP A 63 -0.90 -16.49 -16.16
C TRP A 63 0.01 -17.71 -16.06
N MET A 64 1.03 -17.68 -15.20
CA MET A 64 1.94 -18.81 -14.97
C MET A 64 1.20 -20.06 -14.48
N TYR A 65 0.27 -19.93 -13.57
CA TYR A 65 -0.56 -21.04 -13.11
C TYR A 65 -1.42 -21.66 -14.23
N ALA A 66 -1.89 -20.83 -15.16
CA ALA A 66 -2.64 -21.30 -16.32
C ALA A 66 -1.73 -21.92 -17.41
N HIS A 67 -0.43 -21.63 -17.39
CA HIS A 67 0.54 -22.06 -18.39
C HIS A 67 1.78 -22.72 -17.75
N PRO A 68 1.62 -23.88 -17.06
CA PRO A 68 2.68 -24.47 -16.24
C PRO A 68 3.90 -24.95 -17.06
N ASN A 69 3.74 -25.12 -18.36
CA ASN A 69 4.80 -25.57 -19.26
C ASN A 69 5.35 -24.44 -20.15
N ALA A 70 5.01 -23.19 -19.85
CA ALA A 70 5.47 -22.05 -20.63
C ALA A 70 6.98 -21.91 -20.58
N THR A 71 7.56 -21.54 -21.71
CA THR A 71 8.97 -21.17 -21.84
C THR A 71 9.21 -19.77 -21.29
N ALA A 72 10.47 -19.42 -21.02
CA ALA A 72 10.85 -18.08 -20.61
C ALA A 72 10.46 -17.00 -21.63
N GLY A 73 10.51 -17.32 -22.93
CA GLY A 73 10.09 -16.41 -24.01
C GLY A 73 8.58 -16.11 -23.94
N GLU A 74 7.76 -17.14 -23.80
CA GLU A 74 6.31 -16.99 -23.67
C GLU A 74 5.93 -16.21 -22.40
N LEU A 75 6.65 -16.42 -21.30
CA LEU A 75 6.47 -15.63 -20.08
C LEU A 75 6.82 -14.15 -20.33
N GLN A 76 7.95 -13.88 -21.01
CA GLN A 76 8.33 -12.50 -21.33
C GLN A 76 7.28 -11.79 -22.18
N GLU A 77 6.76 -12.44 -23.21
CA GLU A 77 5.69 -11.91 -24.06
C GLU A 77 4.41 -11.63 -23.25
N ALA A 78 4.04 -12.55 -22.35
CA ALA A 78 2.90 -12.37 -21.46
C ALA A 78 3.09 -11.18 -20.51
N VAL A 79 4.27 -11.01 -19.90
CA VAL A 79 4.58 -9.87 -19.01
C VAL A 79 4.48 -8.54 -19.75
N ILE A 80 5.04 -8.46 -20.97
CA ILE A 80 4.97 -7.26 -21.82
C ILE A 80 3.52 -6.92 -22.15
N ARG A 81 2.73 -7.89 -22.56
CA ARG A 81 1.31 -7.71 -22.90
C ARG A 81 0.51 -7.26 -21.69
N LEU A 82 0.62 -7.94 -20.56
CA LEU A 82 -0.10 -7.61 -19.33
C LEU A 82 0.30 -6.23 -18.80
N SER A 83 1.58 -5.86 -18.88
CA SER A 83 2.05 -4.52 -18.51
C SER A 83 1.37 -3.44 -19.34
N LYS A 84 1.33 -3.60 -20.67
CA LYS A 84 0.65 -2.65 -21.57
C LYS A 84 -0.86 -2.57 -21.32
N GLU A 85 -1.52 -3.68 -21.06
CA GLU A 85 -2.96 -3.72 -20.73
C GLU A 85 -3.26 -2.89 -19.48
N ILE A 86 -2.48 -3.08 -18.39
CA ILE A 86 -2.64 -2.34 -17.13
C ILE A 86 -2.29 -0.87 -17.34
N TRP A 87 -1.17 -0.59 -18.03
CA TRP A 87 -0.76 0.78 -18.32
C TRP A 87 -1.82 1.53 -19.09
N ASN A 88 -2.31 0.99 -20.20
CA ASN A 88 -3.28 1.60 -21.06
C ASN A 88 -4.60 1.89 -20.36
N LYS A 89 -4.98 1.04 -19.42
CA LYS A 89 -6.23 1.19 -18.66
C LYS A 89 -6.16 2.25 -17.58
N TYR A 90 -5.06 2.27 -16.82
CA TYR A 90 -5.01 3.07 -15.60
C TYR A 90 -4.05 4.26 -15.65
N TYR A 91 -2.99 4.20 -16.43
CA TYR A 91 -1.93 5.22 -16.47
C TYR A 91 -1.95 6.07 -17.73
N ALA A 92 -2.20 5.48 -18.90
CA ALA A 92 -2.25 6.22 -20.15
C ALA A 92 -3.25 7.38 -20.15
N PRO A 93 -4.43 7.31 -19.53
CA PRO A 93 -5.34 8.43 -19.42
C PRO A 93 -4.77 9.63 -18.65
N VAL A 94 -3.84 9.40 -17.71
CA VAL A 94 -3.21 10.42 -16.87
C VAL A 94 -1.96 10.98 -17.56
N PHE A 95 -1.10 10.09 -18.09
CA PHE A 95 0.19 10.48 -18.66
C PHE A 95 0.14 10.84 -20.16
N GLY A 96 -0.95 10.49 -20.87
CA GLY A 96 -1.07 10.76 -22.29
C GLY A 96 -0.22 9.86 -23.20
N VAL A 97 0.47 8.86 -22.65
CA VAL A 97 1.34 7.93 -23.37
C VAL A 97 0.79 6.52 -23.27
N LYS A 98 0.77 5.76 -24.37
CA LYS A 98 0.25 4.39 -24.45
C LYS A 98 1.37 3.36 -24.62
N ASP A 99 1.01 2.13 -24.36
CA ASP A 99 1.81 0.93 -24.64
C ASP A 99 3.16 0.86 -23.88
N GLU A 100 3.24 1.54 -22.75
CA GLU A 100 4.43 1.51 -21.90
C GLU A 100 4.52 0.20 -21.11
N THR A 101 5.77 -0.24 -20.89
CA THR A 101 6.08 -1.47 -20.15
C THR A 101 6.82 -1.20 -18.83
N VAL A 102 6.86 0.05 -18.40
CA VAL A 102 7.62 0.47 -17.21
C VAL A 102 7.19 -0.26 -15.93
N LEU A 103 5.96 -0.73 -15.85
CA LEU A 103 5.48 -1.54 -14.71
C LEU A 103 6.25 -2.86 -14.56
N ALA A 104 6.87 -3.37 -15.63
CA ALA A 104 7.59 -4.63 -15.63
C ALA A 104 9.05 -4.55 -15.14
N ILE A 105 9.54 -3.38 -14.74
CA ILE A 105 10.93 -3.20 -14.31
C ILE A 105 11.17 -3.52 -12.81
N TYR A 106 10.12 -3.72 -12.03
CA TYR A 106 10.24 -3.96 -10.59
C TYR A 106 10.80 -5.35 -10.28
N SER A 107 11.99 -5.40 -9.72
CA SER A 107 12.69 -6.64 -9.35
C SER A 107 11.95 -7.47 -8.30
N HIS A 108 11.07 -6.86 -7.51
CA HIS A 108 10.27 -7.56 -6.50
C HIS A 108 9.38 -8.67 -7.08
N MET A 109 8.92 -8.54 -8.33
CA MET A 109 8.16 -9.60 -8.99
C MET A 109 8.95 -10.91 -9.14
N ILE A 110 10.28 -10.81 -9.13
CA ILE A 110 11.18 -11.97 -9.22
C ILE A 110 11.67 -12.36 -7.82
N GLY A 111 12.20 -11.40 -7.04
CA GLY A 111 12.82 -11.66 -5.75
C GLY A 111 11.83 -11.90 -4.61
N TYR A 112 10.66 -11.26 -4.68
CA TYR A 112 9.63 -11.31 -3.64
C TYR A 112 8.23 -11.36 -4.26
N PRO A 113 7.86 -12.48 -4.91
CA PRO A 113 6.59 -12.60 -5.61
C PRO A 113 5.38 -12.28 -4.73
N LEU A 114 4.41 -11.57 -5.28
CA LEU A 114 3.16 -11.15 -4.62
C LEU A 114 3.34 -10.21 -3.40
N TYR A 115 4.56 -9.73 -3.17
CA TYR A 115 4.84 -8.83 -2.04
C TYR A 115 4.33 -7.41 -2.29
N LEU A 116 4.37 -6.94 -3.54
CA LEU A 116 4.07 -5.55 -3.91
C LEU A 116 2.67 -5.09 -3.46
N SER A 117 1.69 -5.99 -3.44
CA SER A 117 0.36 -5.70 -2.94
C SER A 117 0.33 -5.35 -1.45
N ALA A 118 1.33 -5.80 -0.68
CA ALA A 118 1.42 -5.49 0.74
C ALA A 118 1.66 -3.99 0.98
N TYR A 119 2.39 -3.31 0.12
CA TYR A 119 2.59 -1.86 0.20
C TYR A 119 1.27 -1.09 -0.03
N ALA A 120 0.53 -1.44 -1.08
CA ALA A 120 -0.75 -0.80 -1.39
C ALA A 120 -1.77 -0.97 -0.26
N PHE A 121 -1.95 -2.20 0.23
CA PHE A 121 -2.82 -2.47 1.38
C PHE A 121 -2.29 -1.85 2.67
N GLY A 122 -0.97 -1.82 2.85
CA GLY A 122 -0.32 -1.19 4.00
C GLY A 122 -0.67 0.29 4.11
N GLN A 123 -0.66 1.02 3.02
CA GLN A 123 -1.06 2.43 3.01
C GLN A 123 -2.55 2.63 3.32
N ILE A 124 -3.43 1.78 2.78
CA ILE A 124 -4.87 1.84 3.13
C ILE A 124 -5.07 1.62 4.63
N ILE A 125 -4.40 0.60 5.20
CA ILE A 125 -4.46 0.29 6.63
C ILE A 125 -3.85 1.43 7.46
N GLU A 126 -2.75 2.03 7.01
CA GLU A 126 -2.13 3.19 7.66
C GLU A 126 -3.14 4.35 7.79
N PHE A 127 -3.79 4.77 6.71
CA PHE A 127 -4.78 5.84 6.76
C PHE A 127 -5.91 5.53 7.76
N GLN A 128 -6.36 4.28 7.83
CA GLN A 128 -7.39 3.87 8.77
C GLN A 128 -6.89 3.89 10.22
N LEU A 129 -5.65 3.44 10.47
CA LEU A 129 -5.02 3.49 11.79
C LEU A 129 -4.77 4.95 12.23
N GLU A 130 -4.28 5.80 11.34
CA GLU A 130 -4.05 7.21 11.61
C GLU A 130 -5.34 7.95 11.98
N ASN A 131 -6.41 7.71 11.20
CA ASN A 131 -7.72 8.27 11.52
C ASN A 131 -8.23 7.80 12.89
N TYR A 132 -7.99 6.54 13.24
CA TYR A 132 -8.34 6.00 14.55
C TYR A 132 -7.50 6.58 15.68
N LEU A 133 -6.18 6.76 15.47
CA LEU A 133 -5.23 7.24 16.48
C LEU A 133 -5.33 8.73 16.73
N ASN A 134 -5.98 9.47 15.85
CA ASN A 134 -6.15 10.92 15.98
C ASN A 134 -6.83 11.30 17.32
N GLY A 135 -6.17 12.17 18.09
CA GLY A 135 -6.64 12.62 19.39
C GLY A 135 -6.53 11.60 20.53
N LYS A 136 -5.87 10.44 20.31
CA LYS A 136 -5.65 9.41 21.33
C LYS A 136 -4.21 9.41 21.84
N ASP A 137 -4.00 8.78 23.00
CA ASP A 137 -2.65 8.48 23.50
C ASP A 137 -2.01 7.43 22.59
N PHE A 138 -1.07 7.88 21.75
CA PHE A 138 -0.41 7.07 20.73
C PHE A 138 0.28 5.85 21.35
N ALA A 139 1.07 6.03 22.42
CA ALA A 139 1.87 4.96 23.01
C ALA A 139 0.98 3.85 23.60
N ASN A 140 -0.08 4.23 24.31
CA ASN A 140 -1.03 3.29 24.90
C ASN A 140 -1.84 2.55 23.83
N GLU A 141 -2.33 3.26 22.82
CA GLU A 141 -3.14 2.66 21.76
C GLU A 141 -2.30 1.75 20.86
N VAL A 142 -1.12 2.15 20.45
CA VAL A 142 -0.21 1.30 19.67
C VAL A 142 0.19 0.06 20.49
N SER A 143 0.49 0.20 21.79
CA SER A 143 0.75 -0.93 22.67
C SER A 143 -0.45 -1.90 22.72
N ARG A 144 -1.68 -1.38 22.82
CA ARG A 144 -2.91 -2.18 22.79
C ARG A 144 -3.04 -2.94 21.47
N ILE A 145 -2.86 -2.25 20.36
CA ILE A 145 -2.94 -2.80 19.00
C ILE A 145 -1.91 -3.91 18.79
N PHE A 146 -0.67 -3.71 19.20
CA PHE A 146 0.37 -4.75 19.10
C PHE A 146 0.09 -5.99 19.96
N LYS A 147 -0.55 -5.81 21.11
CA LYS A 147 -0.88 -6.93 22.03
C LYS A 147 -1.99 -7.84 21.49
N GLN A 148 -2.71 -7.47 20.44
CA GLN A 148 -3.75 -8.30 19.83
C GLN A 148 -3.18 -9.63 19.29
N GLY A 149 -1.92 -9.64 18.92
CA GLY A 149 -1.27 -10.82 18.35
C GLY A 149 -1.71 -11.10 16.90
N ARG A 150 -1.43 -12.31 16.46
CA ARG A 150 -1.62 -12.75 15.08
C ARG A 150 -3.05 -13.27 14.85
N LEU A 151 -3.96 -12.35 14.58
CA LEU A 151 -5.35 -12.64 14.21
C LEU A 151 -5.50 -12.68 12.67
N THR A 152 -6.66 -13.08 12.17
CA THR A 152 -6.97 -12.88 10.75
C THR A 152 -7.10 -11.39 10.43
N PRO A 153 -6.79 -10.93 9.20
CA PRO A 153 -6.79 -9.51 8.84
C PRO A 153 -8.05 -8.75 9.26
N ASN A 154 -9.22 -9.28 8.93
CA ASN A 154 -10.50 -8.62 9.25
C ASN A 154 -10.76 -8.52 10.76
N VAL A 155 -10.42 -9.56 11.53
CA VAL A 155 -10.58 -9.54 12.99
C VAL A 155 -9.59 -8.56 13.60
N TRP A 156 -8.34 -8.54 13.10
CA TRP A 156 -7.30 -7.67 13.61
C TRP A 156 -7.66 -6.20 13.46
N ILE A 157 -8.06 -5.78 12.24
CA ILE A 157 -8.38 -4.36 11.98
C ILE A 157 -9.63 -3.93 12.75
N LYS A 158 -10.61 -4.80 12.86
CA LYS A 158 -11.83 -4.54 13.63
C LYS A 158 -11.55 -4.37 15.12
N GLN A 159 -10.68 -5.19 15.70
CA GLN A 159 -10.25 -5.02 17.10
C GLN A 159 -9.35 -3.79 17.28
N ALA A 160 -8.51 -3.47 16.28
CA ALA A 160 -7.65 -2.30 16.34
C ALA A 160 -8.44 -1.00 16.33
N THR A 161 -9.40 -0.86 15.40
CA THR A 161 -10.04 0.42 15.08
C THR A 161 -11.54 0.47 15.39
N GLY A 162 -12.18 -0.67 15.66
CA GLY A 162 -13.63 -0.81 15.81
C GLY A 162 -14.39 -1.00 14.49
N ASN A 163 -13.71 -0.86 13.34
CA ASN A 163 -14.32 -0.89 12.00
C ASN A 163 -13.69 -1.98 11.13
N ASP A 164 -14.42 -2.43 10.12
CA ASP A 164 -13.89 -3.29 9.08
C ASP A 164 -12.90 -2.50 8.19
N LEU A 165 -12.03 -3.21 7.45
CA LEU A 165 -11.08 -2.56 6.55
C LEU A 165 -11.80 -1.80 5.45
N THR A 166 -11.48 -0.52 5.29
CA THR A 166 -12.05 0.38 4.28
C THR A 166 -11.01 1.36 3.73
N VAL A 167 -11.21 1.80 2.50
CA VAL A 167 -10.42 2.84 1.84
C VAL A 167 -10.90 4.26 2.20
N ASP A 168 -12.04 4.39 2.85
CA ASP A 168 -12.69 5.69 3.08
C ASP A 168 -11.80 6.73 3.78
N PRO A 169 -11.06 6.41 4.86
CA PRO A 169 -10.18 7.38 5.51
C PRO A 169 -9.14 7.99 4.56
N MET A 170 -8.59 7.19 3.64
CA MET A 170 -7.65 7.67 2.63
C MET A 170 -8.33 8.60 1.61
N LEU A 171 -9.52 8.23 1.13
CA LEU A 171 -10.29 9.07 0.20
C LEU A 171 -10.76 10.37 0.86
N GLU A 172 -11.09 10.36 2.14
CA GLU A 172 -11.45 11.54 2.90
C GLU A 172 -10.26 12.48 3.06
N ALA A 173 -9.07 11.96 3.40
CA ALA A 173 -7.84 12.73 3.48
C ALA A 173 -7.52 13.40 2.14
N LEU A 174 -7.60 12.64 1.02
CA LEU A 174 -7.40 13.18 -0.32
C LEU A 174 -8.41 14.30 -0.66
N ARG A 175 -9.70 14.08 -0.39
CA ARG A 175 -10.74 15.08 -0.66
C ARG A 175 -10.53 16.37 0.12
N LYS A 176 -10.01 16.28 1.34
CA LYS A 176 -9.70 17.43 2.18
C LYS A 176 -8.61 18.28 1.53
N VAL A 177 -7.48 17.66 1.17
CA VAL A 177 -6.33 18.40 0.60
C VAL A 177 -6.56 18.93 -0.83
N LEU A 178 -7.54 18.39 -1.56
CA LEU A 178 -7.91 18.89 -2.90
C LEU A 178 -8.94 20.04 -2.87
N LYS A 179 -9.55 20.33 -1.70
CA LYS A 179 -10.51 21.44 -1.55
C LYS A 179 -9.85 22.73 -1.05
N ASP A 180 -8.69 22.59 -0.41
CA ASP A 180 -7.86 23.67 0.09
C ASP A 180 -6.81 24.08 -0.97
#